data_3bf9a7fea7f2d162e6cb7006dc5bdf04
#
_entry.id   3bf9a7fea7f2d162e6cb7006dc5bdf04
#
_cell.length_a   1.000
_cell.length_b   1.000
_cell.length_c   1.000
_cell.angle_alpha   90.00
_cell.angle_beta   90.00
_cell.angle_gamma   90.00
#
_symmetry.space_group_name_H-M   'P 1'
#
loop_
_entity.id
_entity.type
_entity.pdbx_description
1 polymer ?
#
loop_
_entity_poly.entity_id
_entity_poly.type
_entity_poly.pdbx_seq_one_letter_code
_entity_poly.pdbx_strand_id
1 'polypeptide(L)'
;MTVAHPPEAQPGEVIALRDLEWNDLAPLAALEQQLFADDAWPETTWWSELAGRPRRDYVVATTPDGTIAGYAGLDVAGDVADVMTIATTPGHQGRGTGRALLAELVRRARTRGVDAVLLEVRADNDAARRLYDRAGFEVISVRRRYYQPGNVDALVMRLLVTKGDA
;
A
#
# COMPACT_ATOMS: atom_id res chain seq x y z
N MET A 1 8.62 37.91 -24.39
CA MET A 1 7.67 36.84 -24.09
C MET A 1 8.49 35.57 -23.77
N THR A 2 8.63 35.26 -22.50
CA THR A 2 9.36 34.06 -22.06
C THR A 2 8.36 32.91 -22.06
N VAL A 3 8.53 31.97 -22.97
CA VAL A 3 7.75 30.71 -23.00
C VAL A 3 8.20 29.86 -21.81
N ALA A 4 7.32 29.70 -20.83
CA ALA A 4 7.57 28.77 -19.73
C ALA A 4 7.55 27.35 -20.30
N HIS A 5 8.70 26.67 -20.25
CA HIS A 5 8.80 25.25 -20.50
C HIS A 5 8.02 24.53 -19.40
N PRO A 6 7.20 23.51 -19.72
CA PRO A 6 6.65 22.64 -18.70
C PRO A 6 7.81 21.99 -17.95
N PRO A 7 7.69 21.76 -16.63
CA PRO A 7 8.76 21.11 -15.87
C PRO A 7 9.05 19.75 -16.50
N GLU A 8 10.29 19.54 -16.89
CA GLU A 8 10.78 18.23 -17.29
C GLU A 8 10.48 17.25 -16.18
N ALA A 9 9.84 16.12 -16.52
CA ALA A 9 9.63 15.01 -15.60
C ALA A 9 11.00 14.61 -15.05
N GLN A 10 11.22 14.86 -13.76
CA GLN A 10 12.44 14.43 -13.11
C GLN A 10 12.54 12.90 -13.25
N PRO A 11 13.72 12.35 -13.57
CA PRO A 11 13.91 10.92 -13.62
C PRO A 11 13.42 10.31 -12.32
N GLY A 12 12.64 9.23 -12.41
CA GLY A 12 12.02 8.60 -11.25
C GLY A 12 13.07 8.34 -10.18
N GLU A 13 12.79 8.77 -8.95
CA GLU A 13 13.67 8.52 -7.81
C GLU A 13 13.88 7.00 -7.67
N VAL A 14 15.13 6.58 -7.58
CA VAL A 14 15.46 5.17 -7.38
C VAL A 14 15.05 4.79 -5.96
N ILE A 15 14.04 3.95 -5.82
CA ILE A 15 13.63 3.36 -4.55
C ILE A 15 14.00 1.89 -4.50
N ALA A 16 14.40 1.42 -3.32
CA ALA A 16 14.59 0.02 -3.02
C ALA A 16 13.41 -0.51 -2.20
N LEU A 17 12.96 -1.72 -2.50
CA LEU A 17 11.95 -2.43 -1.71
C LEU A 17 12.64 -3.49 -0.86
N ARG A 18 12.32 -3.53 0.41
CA ARG A 18 12.85 -4.53 1.35
C ARG A 18 11.81 -4.92 2.40
N ASP A 19 12.06 -6.00 3.10
CA ASP A 19 11.22 -6.40 4.21
C ASP A 19 11.23 -5.36 5.33
N LEU A 20 10.11 -5.26 6.03
CA LEU A 20 9.97 -4.49 7.27
C LEU A 20 10.90 -5.08 8.34
N GLU A 21 11.62 -4.24 9.04
CA GLU A 21 12.49 -4.60 10.17
C GLU A 21 12.02 -3.91 11.45
N TRP A 22 12.46 -4.40 12.60
CA TRP A 22 12.03 -3.87 13.89
C TRP A 22 12.40 -2.38 14.11
N ASN A 23 13.50 -1.92 13.54
CA ASN A 23 13.93 -0.53 13.62
C ASN A 23 13.14 0.43 12.71
N ASP A 24 12.28 -0.09 11.83
CA ASP A 24 11.35 0.72 11.05
C ASP A 24 10.09 1.11 11.85
N LEU A 25 9.78 0.40 12.93
CA LEU A 25 8.46 0.48 13.57
C LEU A 25 8.18 1.85 14.19
N ALA A 26 9.14 2.46 14.87
CA ALA A 26 8.98 3.80 15.42
C ALA A 26 8.87 4.87 14.32
N PRO A 27 9.71 4.89 13.28
CA PRO A 27 9.51 5.75 12.12
C PRO A 27 8.15 5.57 11.42
N LEU A 28 7.68 4.32 11.26
CA LEU A 28 6.36 4.06 10.65
C LEU A 28 5.21 4.58 11.50
N ALA A 29 5.25 4.38 12.82
CA ALA A 29 4.23 4.93 13.71
C ALA A 29 4.17 6.47 13.63
N ALA A 30 5.30 7.14 13.50
CA ALA A 30 5.35 8.59 13.31
C ALA A 30 4.77 9.01 11.95
N LEU A 31 5.05 8.26 10.88
CA LEU A 31 4.47 8.51 9.55
C LEU A 31 2.96 8.28 9.54
N GLU A 32 2.46 7.25 10.20
CA GLU A 32 1.02 6.98 10.35
C GLU A 32 0.30 8.18 10.97
N GLN A 33 0.86 8.78 12.01
CA GLN A 33 0.29 9.97 12.64
C GLN A 33 0.20 11.16 11.67
N GLN A 34 1.12 11.29 10.74
CA GLN A 34 1.11 12.36 9.73
C GLN A 34 0.13 12.09 8.60
N LEU A 35 0.00 10.81 8.19
CA LEU A 35 -0.78 10.40 7.02
C LEU A 35 -2.24 10.10 7.35
N PHE A 36 -2.49 9.53 8.53
CA PHE A 36 -3.79 8.99 8.95
C PHE A 36 -4.12 9.39 10.40
N ALA A 37 -4.12 10.68 10.70
CA ALA A 37 -4.24 11.20 12.07
C ALA A 37 -5.39 10.58 12.89
N ASP A 38 -6.53 10.29 12.25
CA ASP A 38 -7.71 9.73 12.91
C ASP A 38 -7.65 8.20 13.12
N ASP A 39 -6.89 7.50 12.26
CA ASP A 39 -6.83 6.02 12.22
C ASP A 39 -5.38 5.50 12.28
N ALA A 40 -4.45 6.31 12.74
CA ALA A 40 -3.03 5.95 12.77
C ALA A 40 -2.75 4.74 13.65
N TRP A 41 -1.99 3.80 13.13
CA TRP A 41 -1.53 2.65 13.88
C TRP A 41 -0.43 3.06 14.88
N PRO A 42 -0.63 2.80 16.18
CA PRO A 42 0.41 3.04 17.17
C PRO A 42 1.56 2.02 17.00
N GLU A 43 2.71 2.32 17.55
CA GLU A 43 3.89 1.45 17.47
C GLU A 43 3.60 0.03 18.00
N THR A 44 2.75 -0.12 19.02
CA THR A 44 2.33 -1.43 19.54
C THR A 44 1.62 -2.30 18.49
N THR A 45 0.81 -1.70 17.61
CA THR A 45 0.19 -2.40 16.49
C THR A 45 1.26 -2.88 15.50
N TRP A 46 2.23 -2.04 15.16
CA TRP A 46 3.33 -2.40 14.29
C TRP A 46 4.16 -3.56 14.85
N TRP A 47 4.42 -3.60 16.16
CA TRP A 47 5.06 -4.76 16.81
C TRP A 47 4.25 -6.04 16.65
N SER A 48 2.93 -5.96 16.79
CA SER A 48 2.03 -7.11 16.60
C SER A 48 2.04 -7.60 15.15
N GLU A 49 2.05 -6.68 14.19
CA GLU A 49 2.12 -7.02 12.77
C GLU A 49 3.46 -7.69 12.42
N LEU A 50 4.58 -7.16 12.92
CA LEU A 50 5.89 -7.79 12.71
C LEU A 50 5.96 -9.20 13.33
N ALA A 51 5.40 -9.38 14.53
CA ALA A 51 5.34 -10.67 15.20
C ALA A 51 4.42 -11.69 14.49
N GLY A 52 3.49 -11.21 13.68
CA GLY A 52 2.53 -12.03 12.92
C GLY A 52 3.12 -12.75 11.70
N ARG A 53 4.42 -12.63 11.43
CA ARG A 53 5.08 -13.35 10.33
C ARG A 53 4.99 -14.89 10.52
N PRO A 54 4.92 -15.63 9.42
CA PRO A 54 4.94 -15.22 8.00
C PRO A 54 3.56 -14.82 7.44
N ARG A 55 2.48 -14.96 8.20
CA ARG A 55 1.13 -14.61 7.76
C ARG A 55 1.04 -13.10 7.42
N ARG A 56 1.54 -12.25 8.32
CA ARG A 56 1.70 -10.81 8.10
C ARG A 56 3.00 -10.56 7.36
N ASP A 57 2.93 -9.91 6.22
CA ASP A 57 4.05 -9.72 5.31
C ASP A 57 4.10 -8.26 4.85
N TYR A 58 5.13 -7.53 5.31
CA TYR A 58 5.27 -6.08 5.11
C TYR A 58 6.52 -5.74 4.33
N VAL A 59 6.39 -4.76 3.44
CA VAL A 59 7.46 -4.20 2.62
C VAL A 59 7.60 -2.71 2.88
N VAL A 60 8.83 -2.24 2.89
CA VAL A 60 9.20 -0.83 3.01
C VAL A 60 9.93 -0.39 1.74
N ALA A 61 9.52 0.76 1.20
CA ALA A 61 10.22 1.44 0.12
C ALA A 61 11.15 2.48 0.71
N THR A 62 12.43 2.44 0.36
CA THR A 62 13.45 3.38 0.85
C THR A 62 14.17 4.06 -0.30
N THR A 63 14.55 5.30 -0.07
CA THR A 63 15.46 6.06 -0.93
C THR A 63 16.91 5.61 -0.72
N PRO A 64 17.86 5.99 -1.59
CA PRO A 64 19.28 5.62 -1.44
C PRO A 64 19.91 6.04 -0.12
N ASP A 65 19.42 7.10 0.52
CA ASP A 65 19.88 7.56 1.84
C ASP A 65 19.20 6.84 3.03
N GLY A 66 18.30 5.87 2.74
CA GLY A 66 17.58 5.10 3.74
C GLY A 66 16.29 5.73 4.26
N THR A 67 15.87 6.86 3.73
CA THR A 67 14.59 7.49 4.09
C THR A 67 13.43 6.61 3.61
N ILE A 68 12.39 6.45 4.45
CA ILE A 68 11.19 5.70 4.09
C ILE A 68 10.35 6.54 3.14
N ALA A 69 10.17 6.05 1.91
CA ALA A 69 9.33 6.66 0.88
C ALA A 69 7.89 6.10 0.90
N GLY A 70 7.70 4.93 1.46
CA GLY A 70 6.40 4.29 1.58
C GLY A 70 6.49 2.91 2.20
N TYR A 71 5.34 2.30 2.45
CA TYR A 71 5.22 0.97 3.04
C TYR A 71 3.90 0.32 2.63
N ALA A 72 3.87 -1.00 2.70
CA ALA A 72 2.67 -1.77 2.41
C ALA A 72 2.71 -3.12 3.12
N GLY A 73 1.55 -3.75 3.32
CA GLY A 73 1.49 -5.04 3.97
C GLY A 73 0.32 -5.90 3.58
N LEU A 74 0.52 -7.21 3.70
CA LEU A 74 -0.46 -8.25 3.46
C LEU A 74 -0.79 -9.02 4.74
N ASP A 75 -2.02 -9.48 4.83
CA ASP A 75 -2.44 -10.60 5.66
C ASP A 75 -2.76 -11.79 4.75
N VAL A 76 -1.96 -12.85 4.81
CA VAL A 76 -2.16 -14.04 3.97
C VAL A 76 -2.85 -15.12 4.79
N ALA A 77 -4.10 -15.41 4.45
CA ALA A 77 -4.92 -16.39 5.14
C ALA A 77 -5.53 -17.39 4.14
N GLY A 78 -5.00 -18.61 4.13
CA GLY A 78 -5.45 -19.65 3.20
C GLY A 78 -5.15 -19.27 1.74
N ASP A 79 -6.19 -19.21 0.93
CA ASP A 79 -6.14 -18.91 -0.50
C ASP A 79 -6.38 -17.44 -0.86
N VAL A 80 -6.43 -16.56 0.14
CA VAL A 80 -6.67 -15.12 -0.03
C VAL A 80 -5.60 -14.31 0.70
N ALA A 81 -5.19 -13.20 0.12
CA ALA A 81 -4.38 -12.18 0.78
C ALA A 81 -5.14 -10.86 0.85
N ASP A 82 -5.17 -10.23 2.02
CA ASP A 82 -5.73 -8.91 2.20
C ASP A 82 -4.63 -7.85 2.25
N VAL A 83 -4.79 -6.76 1.51
CA VAL A 83 -3.93 -5.58 1.65
C VAL A 83 -4.34 -4.88 2.94
N MET A 84 -3.45 -4.89 3.93
CA MET A 84 -3.70 -4.29 5.25
C MET A 84 -3.51 -2.80 5.25
N THR A 85 -2.48 -2.34 4.57
CA THR A 85 -2.14 -0.92 4.39
C THR A 85 -1.27 -0.74 3.16
N ILE A 86 -1.34 0.42 2.57
CA ILE A 86 -0.42 0.90 1.54
C ILE A 86 -0.36 2.42 1.63
N ALA A 87 0.81 2.96 1.78
CA ALA A 87 1.01 4.39 1.94
C ALA A 87 2.31 4.85 1.28
N THR A 88 2.26 6.06 0.72
CA THR A 88 3.42 6.76 0.17
C THR A 88 3.55 8.09 0.90
N THR A 89 4.75 8.41 1.36
CA THR A 89 5.01 9.69 2.04
C THR A 89 4.79 10.86 1.08
N PRO A 90 4.37 12.04 1.59
CA PRO A 90 3.97 13.16 0.72
C PRO A 90 5.03 13.57 -0.31
N GLY A 91 6.31 13.57 0.07
CA GLY A 91 7.43 13.89 -0.81
C GLY A 91 7.68 12.88 -1.94
N HIS A 92 7.08 11.69 -1.86
CA HIS A 92 7.28 10.60 -2.82
C HIS A 92 6.00 10.19 -3.55
N GLN A 93 4.89 10.91 -3.33
CA GLN A 93 3.64 10.72 -4.06
C GLN A 93 3.79 11.13 -5.54
N GLY A 94 3.04 10.44 -6.42
CA GLY A 94 3.05 10.72 -7.85
C GLY A 94 4.33 10.32 -8.60
N ARG A 95 5.23 9.57 -7.95
CA ARG A 95 6.52 9.11 -8.51
C ARG A 95 6.59 7.61 -8.77
N GLY A 96 5.46 6.91 -8.67
CA GLY A 96 5.38 5.47 -8.90
C GLY A 96 5.68 4.60 -7.68
N THR A 97 5.96 5.15 -6.50
CA THR A 97 6.22 4.40 -5.26
C THR A 97 5.04 3.51 -4.88
N GLY A 98 3.82 4.04 -4.87
CA GLY A 98 2.61 3.26 -4.58
C GLY A 98 2.39 2.12 -5.57
N ARG A 99 2.66 2.35 -6.85
CA ARG A 99 2.60 1.32 -7.89
C ARG A 99 3.62 0.21 -7.65
N ALA A 100 4.85 0.56 -7.29
CA ALA A 100 5.90 -0.40 -7.00
C ALA A 100 5.56 -1.25 -5.76
N LEU A 101 5.05 -0.61 -4.69
CA LEU A 101 4.59 -1.30 -3.48
C LEU A 101 3.46 -2.28 -3.78
N LEU A 102 2.44 -1.85 -4.52
CA LEU A 102 1.32 -2.71 -4.88
C LEU A 102 1.77 -3.90 -5.75
N ALA A 103 2.64 -3.66 -6.74
CA ALA A 103 3.20 -4.72 -7.57
C ALA A 103 3.98 -5.75 -6.73
N GLU A 104 4.75 -5.31 -5.75
CA GLU A 104 5.47 -6.19 -4.83
C GLU A 104 4.53 -7.01 -3.95
N LEU A 105 3.45 -6.41 -3.41
CA LEU A 105 2.45 -7.15 -2.67
C LEU A 105 1.80 -8.25 -3.52
N VAL A 106 1.42 -7.93 -4.76
CA VAL A 106 0.82 -8.90 -5.70
C VAL A 106 1.82 -10.02 -6.02
N ARG A 107 3.09 -9.69 -6.24
CA ARG A 107 4.15 -10.68 -6.45
C ARG A 107 4.30 -11.62 -5.25
N ARG A 108 4.33 -11.08 -4.02
CA ARG A 108 4.41 -11.88 -2.79
C ARG A 108 3.18 -12.77 -2.63
N ALA A 109 1.99 -12.25 -2.88
CA ALA A 109 0.75 -13.03 -2.86
C ALA A 109 0.79 -14.21 -3.85
N ARG A 110 1.26 -13.99 -5.08
CA ARG A 110 1.46 -15.04 -6.08
C ARG A 110 2.43 -16.12 -5.60
N THR A 111 3.57 -15.72 -5.07
CA THR A 111 4.58 -16.64 -4.53
C THR A 111 4.01 -17.50 -3.39
N ARG A 112 3.05 -16.96 -2.63
CA ARG A 112 2.35 -17.67 -1.55
C ARG A 112 1.21 -18.59 -2.06
N GLY A 113 0.92 -18.57 -3.35
CA GLY A 113 -0.07 -19.43 -4.00
C GLY A 113 -1.53 -19.08 -3.69
N VAL A 114 -1.81 -17.82 -3.33
CA VAL A 114 -3.19 -17.37 -3.12
C VAL A 114 -3.94 -17.27 -4.46
N ASP A 115 -5.26 -17.39 -4.40
CA ASP A 115 -6.13 -17.27 -5.58
C ASP A 115 -6.59 -15.82 -5.81
N ALA A 116 -6.64 -15.00 -4.76
CA ALA A 116 -7.10 -13.62 -4.84
C ALA A 116 -6.38 -12.70 -3.86
N VAL A 117 -6.25 -11.44 -4.25
CA VAL A 117 -5.87 -10.33 -3.38
C VAL A 117 -7.08 -9.41 -3.21
N LEU A 118 -7.40 -9.09 -1.96
CA LEU A 118 -8.51 -8.20 -1.58
C LEU A 118 -7.98 -6.92 -0.96
N LEU A 119 -8.73 -5.85 -1.09
CA LEU A 119 -8.49 -4.60 -0.38
C LEU A 119 -9.79 -3.84 -0.14
N GLU A 120 -9.76 -2.93 0.83
CA GLU A 120 -10.81 -1.94 1.03
C GLU A 120 -10.23 -0.55 0.77
N VAL A 121 -10.99 0.29 0.09
CA VAL A 121 -10.61 1.68 -0.22
C VAL A 121 -11.79 2.61 -0.02
N ARG A 122 -11.53 3.80 0.52
CA ARG A 122 -12.55 4.86 0.60
C ARG A 122 -13.06 5.20 -0.80
N ALA A 123 -14.37 5.29 -0.94
CA ALA A 123 -14.99 5.62 -2.24
C ALA A 123 -14.58 7.00 -2.77
N ASP A 124 -14.19 7.92 -1.88
CA ASP A 124 -13.72 9.27 -2.21
C ASP A 124 -12.19 9.37 -2.45
N ASN A 125 -11.44 8.29 -2.31
CA ASN A 125 -10.00 8.27 -2.59
C ASN A 125 -9.73 7.94 -4.06
N ASP A 126 -9.89 8.94 -4.93
CA ASP A 126 -9.75 8.76 -6.37
C ASP A 126 -8.35 8.33 -6.81
N ALA A 127 -7.31 8.83 -6.14
CA ALA A 127 -5.92 8.47 -6.45
C ALA A 127 -5.65 6.97 -6.20
N ALA A 128 -6.08 6.46 -5.04
CA ALA A 128 -5.93 5.05 -4.70
C ALA A 128 -6.79 4.16 -5.62
N ARG A 129 -8.02 4.56 -5.90
CA ARG A 129 -8.90 3.84 -6.82
C ARG A 129 -8.28 3.69 -8.22
N ARG A 130 -7.73 4.77 -8.78
CA ARG A 130 -7.04 4.71 -10.08
C ARG A 130 -5.82 3.79 -10.02
N LEU A 131 -5.08 3.78 -8.93
CA LEU A 131 -3.95 2.86 -8.74
C LEU A 131 -4.41 1.40 -8.81
N TYR A 132 -5.48 1.05 -8.09
CA TYR A 132 -6.01 -0.31 -8.04
C TYR A 132 -6.67 -0.72 -9.36
N ASP A 133 -7.45 0.15 -9.98
CA ASP A 133 -8.07 -0.09 -11.30
C ASP A 133 -7.00 -0.41 -12.36
N ARG A 134 -5.91 0.35 -12.39
CA ARG A 134 -4.79 0.12 -13.32
C ARG A 134 -4.05 -1.18 -13.06
N ALA A 135 -4.06 -1.66 -11.81
CA ALA A 135 -3.46 -2.94 -11.43
C ALA A 135 -4.39 -4.13 -11.72
N GLY A 136 -5.62 -3.89 -12.18
CA GLY A 136 -6.58 -4.92 -12.55
C GLY A 136 -7.54 -5.33 -11.43
N PHE A 137 -7.59 -4.57 -10.32
CA PHE A 137 -8.59 -4.80 -9.27
C PHE A 137 -9.97 -4.37 -9.73
N GLU A 138 -10.98 -5.14 -9.35
CA GLU A 138 -12.38 -4.89 -9.63
C GLU A 138 -13.18 -4.70 -8.34
N VAL A 139 -14.15 -3.78 -8.34
CA VAL A 139 -15.07 -3.60 -7.21
C VAL A 139 -16.03 -4.79 -7.16
N ILE A 140 -16.04 -5.50 -6.04
CA ILE A 140 -16.93 -6.65 -5.80
C ILE A 140 -18.01 -6.38 -4.79
N SER A 141 -17.86 -5.35 -3.96
CA SER A 141 -18.83 -4.99 -2.91
C SER A 141 -18.65 -3.54 -2.47
N VAL A 142 -19.69 -2.99 -1.88
CA VAL A 142 -19.68 -1.65 -1.27
C VAL A 142 -20.16 -1.77 0.17
N ARG A 143 -19.35 -1.30 1.12
CA ARG A 143 -19.73 -1.16 2.52
C ARG A 143 -20.22 0.26 2.76
N ARG A 144 -21.51 0.45 2.91
CA ARG A 144 -22.14 1.75 3.07
C ARG A 144 -21.75 2.40 4.40
N ARG A 145 -21.39 3.68 4.35
CA ARG A 145 -21.06 4.53 5.51
C ARG A 145 -20.04 3.91 6.46
N TYR A 146 -19.05 3.22 5.91
CA TYR A 146 -18.07 2.44 6.66
C TYR A 146 -17.04 3.32 7.36
N TYR A 147 -16.51 4.36 6.67
CA TYR A 147 -15.52 5.26 7.24
C TYR A 147 -16.15 6.45 7.96
N GLN A 148 -15.73 6.66 9.21
CA GLN A 148 -16.18 7.75 10.06
C GLN A 148 -15.03 8.73 10.38
N PRO A 149 -15.28 10.02 10.69
CA PRO A 149 -16.55 10.72 10.51
C PRO A 149 -16.86 10.94 9.02
N GLY A 150 -18.03 11.32 8.62
CA GLY A 150 -18.33 11.66 7.23
C GLY A 150 -19.11 10.60 6.46
N ASN A 151 -19.33 9.43 7.05
CA ASN A 151 -20.15 8.36 6.46
C ASN A 151 -19.72 7.98 5.03
N VAL A 152 -18.42 7.88 4.78
CA VAL A 152 -17.89 7.54 3.46
C VAL A 152 -17.98 6.03 3.24
N ASP A 153 -18.45 5.64 2.07
CA ASP A 153 -18.51 4.24 1.67
C ASP A 153 -17.09 3.66 1.49
N ALA A 154 -16.94 2.38 1.79
CA ALA A 154 -15.78 1.60 1.42
C ALA A 154 -16.10 0.73 0.19
N LEU A 155 -15.20 0.74 -0.78
CA LEU A 155 -15.22 -0.22 -1.88
C LEU A 155 -14.36 -1.40 -1.51
N VAL A 156 -14.91 -2.61 -1.62
CA VAL A 156 -14.14 -3.84 -1.54
C VAL A 156 -13.71 -4.21 -2.95
N MET A 157 -12.42 -4.30 -3.19
CA MET A 157 -11.88 -4.61 -4.51
C MET A 157 -11.10 -5.92 -4.47
N ARG A 158 -11.07 -6.63 -5.59
CA ARG A 158 -10.43 -7.93 -5.75
C ARG A 158 -9.60 -7.99 -7.01
N LEU A 159 -8.41 -8.56 -6.90
CA LEU A 159 -7.60 -9.04 -8.02
C LEU A 159 -7.53 -10.57 -7.96
N LEU A 160 -7.96 -11.25 -9.01
CA LEU A 160 -7.72 -12.68 -9.18
C LEU A 160 -6.27 -12.89 -9.60
N VAL A 161 -5.58 -13.74 -8.84
CA VAL A 161 -4.18 -14.05 -9.08
C VAL A 161 -4.12 -15.41 -9.78
N THR A 162 -3.79 -15.41 -11.06
CA THR A 162 -3.54 -16.67 -11.75
C THR A 162 -2.31 -17.34 -11.13
N LYS A 163 -2.47 -18.59 -10.69
CA LYS A 163 -1.32 -19.44 -10.33
C LYS A 163 -0.41 -19.45 -11.56
N GLY A 164 0.79 -18.87 -11.44
CA GLY A 164 1.78 -18.98 -12.50
C GLY A 164 2.02 -20.46 -12.76
N ASP A 165 1.96 -20.86 -14.01
CA ASP A 165 2.44 -22.17 -14.41
C ASP A 165 3.89 -22.29 -13.96
N ALA A 166 4.15 -23.27 -13.09
CA ALA A 166 5.46 -23.55 -12.54
C ALA A 166 6.38 -24.14 -13.62
#